data_92c4757a93385aac67fa75c1d68ca7f4
#
_entry.id   92c4757a93385aac67fa75c1d68ca7f4
#
_cell.length_a   1.000
_cell.length_b   1.000
_cell.length_c   1.000
_cell.angle_alpha   90.00
_cell.angle_beta   90.00
_cell.angle_gamma   90.00
#
_symmetry.space_group_name_H-M   'P 1'
#
loop_
_entity.id
_entity.type
_entity.pdbx_description
1 polymer ?
#
loop_
_entity_poly.entity_id
_entity_poly.type
_entity_poly.pdbx_seq_one_letter_code
_entity_poly.pdbx_strand_id
1 'polypeptide(L)' 'MNKSEILKKKILYRSSYRGTKEMDILLSSFVKYYIDKFTKEELEDLDKLLDLEDEVIYKFYEKNVSND' A
#
# COMPACT_ATOMS: atom_id res chain seq x y z
N MET A 1 8.30 19.99 3.59
CA MET A 1 8.31 18.56 3.30
C MET A 1 8.72 18.30 1.88
N ASN A 2 9.49 17.26 1.65
CA ASN A 2 9.82 16.89 0.28
C ASN A 2 8.70 16.04 -0.31
N LYS A 3 8.78 15.82 -1.62
CA LYS A 3 7.75 15.09 -2.34
C LYS A 3 7.59 13.65 -1.85
N SER A 4 8.69 13.03 -1.44
CA SER A 4 8.64 11.66 -0.96
C SER A 4 7.84 11.53 0.34
N GLU A 5 7.99 12.48 1.24
CA GLU A 5 7.24 12.46 2.49
C GLU A 5 5.76 12.71 2.27
N ILE A 6 5.43 13.60 1.34
CA ILE A 6 4.04 13.85 1.00
C ILE A 6 3.43 12.58 0.40
N LEU A 7 4.17 11.92 -0.48
CA LEU A 7 3.70 10.69 -1.10
C LEU A 7 3.52 9.57 -0.08
N LYS A 8 4.44 9.45 0.88
CA LYS A 8 4.30 8.47 1.95
C LYS A 8 3.03 8.68 2.77
N LYS A 9 2.74 9.92 3.12
CA LYS A 9 1.54 10.24 3.88
C LYS A 9 0.29 9.91 3.08
N LYS A 10 0.28 10.23 1.80
CA LYS A 10 -0.83 9.92 0.92
C LYS A 10 -1.06 8.41 0.85
N ILE A 11 0.00 7.65 0.69
CA ILE A 11 -0.09 6.19 0.60
C ILE A 11 -0.61 5.60 1.91
N LEU A 12 -0.09 6.06 3.04
CA LEU A 12 -0.57 5.60 4.34
C LEU A 12 -2.05 5.87 4.52
N TYR A 13 -2.50 7.06 4.15
CA TYR A 13 -3.91 7.41 4.24
C TYR A 13 -4.75 6.49 3.35
N ARG A 14 -4.35 6.34 2.10
CA ARG A 14 -5.11 5.56 1.13
C ARG A 14 -5.17 4.09 1.52
N SER A 15 -4.12 3.56 2.12
CA SER A 15 -4.10 2.16 2.52
C SER A 15 -4.95 1.92 3.76
N SER A 16 -5.27 2.95 4.53
CA SER A 16 -6.04 2.82 5.77
C SER A 16 -7.54 2.99 5.58
N TYR A 17 -7.98 3.45 4.41
CA TYR A 17 -9.40 3.74 4.17
C TYR A 17 -9.84 3.14 2.86
N ARG A 18 -9.88 1.81 2.82
CA ARG A 18 -10.17 1.10 1.57
C ARG A 18 -11.64 0.74 1.39
N GLY A 19 -12.38 0.64 2.45
CA GLY A 19 -13.79 0.28 2.33
C GLY A 19 -14.17 -0.90 3.21
N THR A 20 -13.27 -1.83 3.46
CA THR A 20 -13.51 -2.89 4.41
C THR A 20 -12.44 -2.84 5.48
N LYS A 21 -12.82 -3.23 6.68
CA LYS A 21 -11.91 -3.23 7.80
C LYS A 21 -10.73 -4.16 7.58
N GLU A 22 -10.99 -5.30 6.97
CA GLU A 22 -9.94 -6.29 6.71
C GLU A 22 -8.88 -5.75 5.76
N MET A 23 -9.30 -5.09 4.68
CA MET A 23 -8.36 -4.51 3.75
C MET A 23 -7.62 -3.31 4.36
N ASP A 24 -8.31 -2.54 5.19
CA ASP A 24 -7.67 -1.42 5.87
C ASP A 24 -6.53 -1.91 6.76
N ILE A 25 -6.77 -2.94 7.53
CA ILE A 25 -5.75 -3.51 8.42
C ILE A 25 -4.61 -4.13 7.62
N LEU A 26 -4.95 -4.92 6.63
CA LEU A 26 -3.96 -5.63 5.82
C LEU A 26 -3.02 -4.68 5.11
N LEU A 27 -3.57 -3.72 4.38
CA LEU A 27 -2.77 -2.79 3.60
C LEU A 27 -2.03 -1.79 4.47
N SER A 28 -2.67 -1.29 5.51
CA SER A 28 -2.00 -0.33 6.38
C SER A 28 -0.83 -0.97 7.12
N SER A 29 -0.98 -2.21 7.54
CA SER A 29 0.11 -2.94 8.19
C SER A 29 1.27 -3.18 7.24
N PHE A 30 0.97 -3.61 6.03
CA PHE A 30 1.98 -3.83 5.00
C PHE A 30 2.71 -2.52 4.68
N VAL A 31 1.96 -1.46 4.44
CA VAL A 31 2.53 -0.19 4.05
C VAL A 31 3.39 0.38 5.19
N LYS A 32 2.90 0.33 6.42
CA LYS A 32 3.66 0.84 7.56
C LYS A 32 4.99 0.12 7.72
N TYR A 33 5.00 -1.18 7.46
CA TYR A 33 6.22 -1.96 7.59
C TYR A 33 7.24 -1.60 6.53
N TYR A 34 6.80 -1.38 5.29
CA TYR A 34 7.71 -1.20 4.17
C TYR A 34 7.90 0.24 3.71
N ILE A 35 7.10 1.18 4.20
CA ILE A 35 7.06 2.54 3.65
C ILE A 35 8.43 3.22 3.63
N ASP A 36 9.25 2.99 4.64
CA ASP A 36 10.56 3.61 4.73
C ASP A 36 11.64 2.84 3.98
N LYS A 37 11.30 1.67 3.47
CA LYS A 37 12.23 0.82 2.73
C LYS A 37 12.09 0.99 1.21
N PHE A 38 11.03 1.63 0.77
CA PHE A 38 10.78 1.82 -0.66
C PHE A 38 11.54 3.02 -1.20
N THR A 39 12.03 2.88 -2.42
CA THR A 39 12.56 4.01 -3.17
C THR A 39 11.40 4.89 -3.63
N LYS A 40 11.72 6.08 -4.13
CA LYS A 40 10.70 6.97 -4.66
C LYS A 40 9.91 6.30 -5.79
N GLU A 41 10.60 5.59 -6.67
CA GLU A 41 9.94 4.91 -7.77
C GLU A 41 8.99 3.83 -7.27
N GLU A 42 9.41 3.08 -6.25
CA GLU A 42 8.57 2.06 -5.66
C GLU A 42 7.34 2.66 -4.98
N LEU A 43 7.51 3.83 -4.34
CA LEU A 43 6.39 4.52 -3.74
C LEU A 43 5.38 4.95 -4.79
N GLU A 44 5.84 5.43 -5.93
CA GLU A 44 4.95 5.82 -7.01
C GLU A 44 4.20 4.61 -7.56
N ASP A 45 4.87 3.48 -7.68
CA ASP A 45 4.23 2.25 -8.13
C ASP A 45 3.18 1.77 -7.12
N LEU A 46 3.49 1.88 -5.85
CA LEU A 46 2.54 1.51 -4.80
C LEU A 46 1.31 2.42 -4.83
N ASP A 47 1.52 3.70 -5.05
CA ASP A 47 0.40 4.64 -5.16
C ASP A 47 -0.52 4.27 -6.31
N LYS A 48 0.05 3.86 -7.44
CA LYS A 48 -0.74 3.39 -8.58
C LYS A 48 -1.47 2.10 -8.27
N LEU A 49 -0.83 1.21 -7.54
CA LEU A 49 -1.46 -0.05 -7.13
C LEU A 49 -2.72 0.22 -6.30
N LEU A 50 -2.67 1.23 -5.46
CA LEU A 50 -3.81 1.57 -4.61
C LEU A 50 -5.01 2.11 -5.38
N ASP A 51 -4.85 2.41 -6.66
CA ASP A 51 -5.98 2.79 -7.51
C ASP A 51 -6.80 1.58 -7.95
N LEU A 52 -6.28 0.37 -7.77
CA LEU A 52 -6.98 -0.84 -8.15
C LEU A 52 -8.06 -1.20 -7.13
N GLU A 53 -8.99 -2.03 -7.56
CA GLU A 53 -10.03 -2.52 -6.66
C GLU A 53 -9.43 -3.44 -5.59
N ASP A 54 -10.07 -3.47 -4.43
CA ASP A 54 -9.59 -4.27 -3.30
C ASP A 54 -9.36 -5.72 -3.66
N GLU A 55 -10.25 -6.29 -4.45
CA GLU A 55 -10.15 -7.68 -4.85
C GLU A 55 -8.86 -7.97 -5.63
N VAL A 56 -8.50 -7.06 -6.52
CA VAL A 56 -7.28 -7.19 -7.31
C VAL A 56 -6.07 -7.05 -6.41
N ILE A 57 -6.09 -6.08 -5.51
CA ILE A 57 -5.01 -5.84 -4.57
C ILE A 57 -4.79 -7.06 -3.67
N TYR A 58 -5.88 -7.64 -3.20
CA TYR A 58 -5.81 -8.81 -2.33
C TYR A 58 -5.18 -9.99 -3.04
N LYS A 59 -5.55 -10.22 -4.29
CA LYS A 59 -4.97 -11.31 -5.07
C LYS A 59 -3.47 -11.10 -5.27
N PHE A 60 -3.07 -9.88 -5.53
CA PHE A 60 -1.67 -9.55 -5.67
C PHE A 60 -0.91 -9.81 -4.37
N TYR A 61 -1.50 -9.42 -3.25
CA TYR A 61 -0.91 -9.65 -1.95
C TYR A 61 -0.73 -11.14 -1.67
N GLU A 62 -1.76 -11.94 -1.91
CA GLU A 62 -1.68 -13.38 -1.70
C GLU A 62 -0.56 -14.01 -2.51
N LYS A 63 -0.45 -13.61 -3.76
CA LYS A 63 0.53 -14.18 -4.66
C LYS A 63 1.95 -13.90 -4.23
N ASN A 64 2.18 -12.72 -3.64
CA ASN A 64 3.54 -12.27 -3.33
C ASN A 64 3.93 -12.48 -1.87
N VAL A 65 3.00 -12.77 -0.99
CA VAL A 65 3.29 -12.85 0.44
C VAL A 65 3.04 -14.22 1.02
N SER A 66 1.99 -14.91 0.58
CA SER A 66 1.65 -16.18 1.18
C SER A 66 2.00 -17.36 0.32
N ASN A 67 3.09 -17.35 -0.32
CA ASN A 67 3.43 -18.51 -1.08
C ASN A 67 4.46 -19.29 -0.34
N ASP A 68 4.11 -20.10 0.43
CA ASP A 68 5.04 -21.00 1.04
C ASP A 68 4.97 -22.33 0.42
#